data_846d93f742dc75f930314fcba65fc433
#
_entry.id   846d93f742dc75f930314fcba65fc433
#
_cell.length_a   1.000
_cell.length_b   1.000
_cell.length_c   1.000
_cell.angle_alpha   90.00
_cell.angle_beta   90.00
_cell.angle_gamma   90.00
#
_symmetry.space_group_name_H-M   'P 1'
#
loop_
_entity.id
_entity.type
_entity.pdbx_description
1 polymer ?
#
loop_
_entity_poly.entity_id
_entity_poly.type
_entity_poly.pdbx_seq_one_letter_code
_entity_poly.pdbx_strand_id
1 'polypeptide(L)'
;QWDTIMNYDAFMEPVTWFLTGMEKHSDEYRHDMLGNAGNFFGAMHHGMSRMGSQAVYTSMNELSNHDHSRFLTRTNHIVGRTASVGPQRASENVDKACFMEAVVMQMTWPGAPTIYYGDEAGVCGWTDPDNRRTYPWGHEDQELIRFHQDIIKLHKECSVLQNGSYKELVSEYNLLAYGRFDRNDILVVVINNSDDERRVS
;
A
#
# COMPACT_ATOMS: atom_id res chain seq x y z
N GLN A 1 -27.22 -2.32 6.34
CA GLN A 1 -25.93 -2.48 7.02
C GLN A 1 -24.89 -2.88 5.98
N TRP A 2 -23.70 -2.27 6.04
CA TRP A 2 -22.58 -2.59 5.15
C TRP A 2 -21.63 -3.55 5.87
N ASP A 3 -21.12 -4.54 5.16
CA ASP A 3 -20.24 -5.58 5.74
C ASP A 3 -18.76 -5.24 5.53
N THR A 4 -18.45 -4.28 4.63
CA THR A 4 -17.08 -3.86 4.31
C THR A 4 -17.03 -2.38 3.91
N ILE A 5 -15.83 -1.84 3.90
CA ILE A 5 -15.51 -0.46 3.48
C ILE A 5 -14.29 -0.43 2.55
N MET A 6 -14.17 0.63 1.78
CA MET A 6 -12.90 1.02 1.17
C MET A 6 -11.99 1.54 2.29
N ASN A 7 -10.88 0.84 2.55
CA ASN A 7 -10.09 1.02 3.76
C ASN A 7 -9.07 2.17 3.64
N TYR A 8 -9.57 3.41 3.58
CA TYR A 8 -8.70 4.57 3.42
C TYR A 8 -7.90 4.86 4.68
N ASP A 9 -8.58 5.05 5.81
CA ASP A 9 -7.98 5.53 7.06
C ASP A 9 -7.11 4.48 7.76
N ALA A 10 -7.46 3.18 7.60
CA ALA A 10 -6.78 2.07 8.24
C ALA A 10 -5.92 1.23 7.28
N PHE A 11 -5.64 1.74 6.07
CA PHE A 11 -4.72 1.10 5.14
C PHE A 11 -4.10 2.09 4.13
N MET A 12 -4.90 2.63 3.20
CA MET A 12 -4.36 3.41 2.07
C MET A 12 -3.51 4.59 2.52
N GLU A 13 -4.03 5.42 3.43
CA GLU A 13 -3.33 6.61 3.89
C GLU A 13 -2.07 6.27 4.70
N PRO A 14 -2.13 5.40 5.74
CA PRO A 14 -0.94 5.03 6.51
C PRO A 14 0.18 4.42 5.66
N VAL A 15 -0.15 3.54 4.73
CA VAL A 15 0.84 2.97 3.79
C VAL A 15 1.43 4.05 2.89
N THR A 16 0.58 4.94 2.36
CA THR A 16 1.00 6.02 1.47
C THR A 16 2.02 6.94 2.14
N TRP A 17 1.68 7.54 3.29
CA TRP A 17 2.59 8.51 3.88
C TRP A 17 3.77 7.86 4.61
N PHE A 18 3.67 6.62 5.09
CA PHE A 18 4.83 5.91 5.63
C PHE A 18 5.90 5.66 4.55
N LEU A 19 5.50 5.14 3.38
CA LEU A 19 6.43 4.80 2.31
C LEU A 19 6.85 6.01 1.47
N THR A 20 5.95 6.94 1.21
CA THR A 20 6.19 8.03 0.24
C THR A 20 6.20 9.43 0.85
N GLY A 21 5.70 9.61 2.07
CA GLY A 21 5.45 10.95 2.63
C GLY A 21 4.28 11.69 1.98
N MET A 22 3.67 11.14 0.94
CA MET A 22 2.60 11.81 0.20
C MET A 22 1.24 11.58 0.85
N GLU A 23 0.35 12.53 0.73
CA GLU A 23 -1.08 12.38 0.97
C GLU A 23 -1.72 11.67 -0.25
N LYS A 24 -2.84 10.97 -0.05
CA LYS A 24 -3.50 10.10 -1.05
C LYS A 24 -3.89 10.77 -2.37
N HIS A 25 -4.10 12.09 -2.39
CA HIS A 25 -4.41 12.84 -3.61
C HIS A 25 -3.17 13.45 -4.28
N SER A 26 -2.00 13.37 -3.66
CA SER A 26 -0.78 14.09 -4.02
C SER A 26 -0.88 15.62 -3.83
N ASP A 27 -1.73 16.08 -2.91
CA ASP A 27 -1.90 17.50 -2.63
C ASP A 27 -0.91 18.04 -1.58
N GLU A 28 -0.32 17.13 -0.78
CA GLU A 28 0.59 17.49 0.31
C GLU A 28 1.73 16.47 0.46
N TYR A 29 2.92 16.96 0.83
CA TYR A 29 4.03 16.14 1.27
C TYR A 29 4.22 16.26 2.77
N ARG A 30 4.10 15.15 3.49
CA ARG A 30 4.10 15.04 4.95
C ARG A 30 5.43 14.51 5.47
N HIS A 31 6.41 15.41 5.60
CA HIS A 31 7.76 15.07 6.10
C HIS A 31 7.76 14.37 7.47
N ASP A 32 6.80 14.70 8.33
CA ASP A 32 6.64 14.14 9.67
C ASP A 32 6.13 12.70 9.68
N MET A 33 5.55 12.25 8.57
CA MET A 33 4.95 10.93 8.42
C MET A 33 5.84 9.94 7.66
N LEU A 34 6.72 10.44 6.77
CA LEU A 34 7.62 9.59 6.01
C LEU A 34 8.51 8.75 6.95
N GLY A 35 8.47 7.44 6.80
CA GLY A 35 9.24 6.50 7.59
C GLY A 35 8.83 6.38 9.06
N ASN A 36 7.76 7.07 9.48
CA ASN A 36 7.30 7.08 10.87
C ASN A 36 6.43 5.86 11.18
N ALA A 37 7.08 4.75 11.58
CA ALA A 37 6.39 3.49 11.89
C ALA A 37 5.43 3.61 13.09
N GLY A 38 5.74 4.45 14.07
CA GLY A 38 4.85 4.69 15.22
C GLY A 38 3.52 5.32 14.80
N ASN A 39 3.57 6.33 13.93
CA ASN A 39 2.38 6.95 13.37
C ASN A 39 1.61 5.95 12.45
N PHE A 40 2.35 5.17 11.65
CA PHE A 40 1.76 4.11 10.82
C PHE A 40 0.95 3.14 11.66
N PHE A 41 1.56 2.48 12.64
CA PHE A 41 0.86 1.51 13.48
C PHE A 41 -0.26 2.15 14.30
N GLY A 42 -0.04 3.37 14.82
CA GLY A 42 -1.06 4.13 15.54
C GLY A 42 -2.32 4.35 14.70
N ALA A 43 -2.20 4.77 13.46
CA ALA A 43 -3.31 4.96 12.54
C ALA A 43 -3.99 3.65 12.16
N MET A 44 -3.21 2.61 11.84
CA MET A 44 -3.73 1.29 11.50
C MET A 44 -4.52 0.69 12.67
N HIS A 45 -3.98 0.71 13.88
CA HIS A 45 -4.65 0.20 15.07
C HIS A 45 -5.91 1.00 15.42
N HIS A 46 -5.84 2.33 15.30
CA HIS A 46 -7.01 3.19 15.51
C HIS A 46 -8.14 2.82 14.54
N GLY A 47 -7.84 2.72 13.24
CA GLY A 47 -8.82 2.34 12.24
C GLY A 47 -9.40 0.95 12.47
N MET A 48 -8.54 -0.04 12.71
CA MET A 48 -8.98 -1.41 13.00
C MET A 48 -9.85 -1.51 14.28
N SER A 49 -9.54 -0.73 15.32
CA SER A 49 -10.29 -0.74 16.57
C SER A 49 -11.74 -0.22 16.46
N ARG A 50 -12.03 0.53 15.40
CA ARG A 50 -13.37 1.07 15.10
C ARG A 50 -14.26 0.09 14.35
N MET A 51 -13.72 -1.04 13.93
CA MET A 51 -14.41 -2.06 13.14
C MET A 51 -14.53 -3.37 13.94
N GLY A 52 -15.60 -4.10 13.75
CA GLY A 52 -15.67 -5.49 14.21
C GLY A 52 -14.62 -6.35 13.48
N SER A 53 -14.11 -7.39 14.12
CA SER A 53 -13.05 -8.23 13.56
C SER A 53 -13.38 -8.78 12.16
N GLN A 54 -14.63 -9.17 11.92
CA GLN A 54 -15.08 -9.64 10.62
C GLN A 54 -14.97 -8.53 9.54
N ALA A 55 -15.34 -7.30 9.88
CA ALA A 55 -15.24 -6.16 8.99
C ALA A 55 -13.78 -5.80 8.67
N VAL A 56 -12.86 -5.97 9.62
CA VAL A 56 -11.42 -5.79 9.37
C VAL A 56 -10.94 -6.75 8.27
N TYR A 57 -11.29 -8.04 8.37
CA TYR A 57 -10.84 -9.03 7.37
C TYR A 57 -11.50 -8.90 5.99
N THR A 58 -12.61 -8.18 5.90
CA THR A 58 -13.30 -7.92 4.63
C THR A 58 -13.09 -6.50 4.10
N SER A 59 -12.39 -5.63 4.84
CA SER A 59 -12.07 -4.28 4.40
C SER A 59 -11.18 -4.30 3.17
N MET A 60 -11.51 -3.48 2.18
CA MET A 60 -10.80 -3.40 0.91
C MET A 60 -9.48 -2.65 1.09
N ASN A 61 -8.38 -3.38 1.16
CA ASN A 61 -7.04 -2.81 1.22
C ASN A 61 -6.58 -2.40 -0.18
N GLU A 62 -6.74 -1.14 -0.51
CA GLU A 62 -6.42 -0.55 -1.80
C GLU A 62 -5.17 0.33 -1.70
N LEU A 63 -4.33 0.33 -2.73
CA LEU A 63 -3.26 1.31 -2.89
C LEU A 63 -3.70 2.46 -3.78
N SER A 64 -4.50 2.18 -4.79
CA SER A 64 -5.10 3.14 -5.71
C SER A 64 -6.58 2.86 -5.88
N ASN A 65 -7.33 3.87 -6.33
CA ASN A 65 -8.74 3.72 -6.71
C ASN A 65 -9.16 4.82 -7.71
N HIS A 66 -10.46 4.93 -7.95
CA HIS A 66 -11.04 5.85 -8.92
C HIS A 66 -11.07 7.33 -8.47
N ASP A 67 -10.79 7.64 -7.19
CA ASP A 67 -10.81 9.01 -6.64
C ASP A 67 -9.41 9.59 -6.44
N HIS A 68 -8.46 8.74 -6.00
CA HIS A 68 -7.15 9.17 -5.55
C HIS A 68 -6.08 9.05 -6.64
N SER A 69 -4.94 9.70 -6.47
CA SER A 69 -3.80 9.47 -7.35
C SER A 69 -3.32 8.01 -7.26
N ARG A 70 -2.74 7.49 -8.34
CA ARG A 70 -2.15 6.16 -8.35
C ARG A 70 -1.00 6.07 -7.35
N PHE A 71 -0.86 4.95 -6.64
CA PHE A 71 0.23 4.80 -5.66
C PHE A 71 1.60 4.96 -6.33
N LEU A 72 1.80 4.35 -7.50
CA LEU A 72 3.06 4.49 -8.24
C LEU A 72 3.37 5.96 -8.55
N THR A 73 2.38 6.80 -8.86
CA THR A 73 2.56 8.25 -9.01
C THR A 73 3.04 8.90 -7.72
N ARG A 74 2.48 8.52 -6.55
CA ARG A 74 2.87 9.11 -5.27
C ARG A 74 4.34 8.85 -4.91
N THR A 75 4.96 7.79 -5.45
CA THR A 75 6.38 7.50 -5.23
C THR A 75 7.33 8.52 -5.84
N ASN A 76 6.85 9.38 -6.74
CA ASN A 76 7.68 10.44 -7.33
C ASN A 76 7.79 11.70 -6.46
N HIS A 77 7.08 11.74 -5.32
CA HIS A 77 7.08 12.84 -4.33
C HIS A 77 6.68 14.22 -4.89
N ILE A 78 5.99 14.26 -6.05
CA ILE A 78 5.55 15.53 -6.65
C ILE A 78 4.19 15.91 -6.08
N VAL A 79 4.12 17.08 -5.46
CA VAL A 79 2.84 17.68 -5.03
C VAL A 79 2.19 18.35 -6.22
N GLY A 80 0.95 17.94 -6.56
CA GLY A 80 0.20 18.53 -7.65
C GLY A 80 -0.89 17.64 -8.22
N ARG A 81 -1.56 18.19 -9.22
CA ARG A 81 -2.61 17.54 -10.00
C ARG A 81 -2.42 17.83 -11.49
N THR A 82 -3.14 17.15 -12.37
CA THR A 82 -3.10 17.37 -13.82
C THR A 82 -3.15 18.86 -14.20
N ALA A 83 -4.01 19.64 -13.54
CA ALA A 83 -4.18 21.07 -13.84
C ALA A 83 -2.98 21.94 -13.43
N SER A 84 -2.23 21.55 -12.41
CA SER A 84 -1.10 22.33 -11.88
C SER A 84 0.26 21.93 -12.45
N VAL A 85 0.48 20.62 -12.70
CA VAL A 85 1.79 20.10 -13.09
C VAL A 85 1.79 19.32 -14.40
N GLY A 86 0.63 19.10 -15.01
CA GLY A 86 0.45 18.35 -16.25
C GLY A 86 0.39 16.83 -16.05
N PRO A 87 -0.26 16.10 -16.99
CA PRO A 87 -0.50 14.67 -16.84
C PRO A 87 0.79 13.82 -16.98
N GLN A 88 1.80 14.30 -17.71
CA GLN A 88 3.05 13.59 -17.94
C GLN A 88 3.86 13.40 -16.66
N ARG A 89 3.83 14.41 -15.77
CA ARG A 89 4.55 14.39 -14.50
C ARG A 89 4.13 13.24 -13.58
N ALA A 90 2.94 12.67 -13.77
CA ALA A 90 2.47 11.53 -12.98
C ALA A 90 3.34 10.27 -13.13
N SER A 91 4.03 10.12 -14.23
CA SER A 91 4.89 8.96 -14.56
C SER A 91 6.38 9.26 -14.55
N GLU A 92 6.81 10.48 -14.21
CA GLU A 92 8.21 10.84 -14.11
C GLU A 92 8.79 10.43 -12.74
N ASN A 93 10.00 9.85 -12.78
CA ASN A 93 10.78 9.52 -11.56
C ASN A 93 10.04 8.66 -10.53
N VAL A 94 9.16 7.79 -10.98
CA VAL A 94 8.44 6.86 -10.10
C VAL A 94 9.37 5.77 -9.58
N ASP A 95 9.17 5.36 -8.34
CA ASP A 95 9.94 4.31 -7.68
C ASP A 95 9.13 3.01 -7.61
N LYS A 96 9.50 2.03 -8.45
CA LYS A 96 8.87 0.71 -8.46
C LYS A 96 9.20 -0.11 -7.22
N ALA A 97 10.38 0.05 -6.62
CA ALA A 97 10.77 -0.70 -5.44
C ALA A 97 9.89 -0.30 -4.25
N CYS A 98 9.70 1.00 -4.04
CA CYS A 98 8.76 1.52 -3.05
C CYS A 98 7.31 1.03 -3.31
N PHE A 99 6.89 0.99 -4.59
CA PHE A 99 5.57 0.45 -4.94
C PHE A 99 5.46 -1.05 -4.63
N MET A 100 6.49 -1.85 -4.90
CA MET A 100 6.51 -3.28 -4.56
C MET A 100 6.43 -3.51 -3.04
N GLU A 101 7.07 -2.66 -2.21
CA GLU A 101 6.90 -2.70 -0.74
C GLU A 101 5.44 -2.47 -0.35
N ALA A 102 4.78 -1.47 -0.95
CA ALA A 102 3.36 -1.22 -0.72
C ALA A 102 2.49 -2.43 -1.10
N VAL A 103 2.79 -3.10 -2.21
CA VAL A 103 2.07 -4.31 -2.66
C VAL A 103 2.30 -5.46 -1.69
N VAL A 104 3.50 -5.63 -1.12
CA VAL A 104 3.73 -6.61 -0.04
C VAL A 104 2.81 -6.31 1.14
N MET A 105 2.73 -5.04 1.57
CA MET A 105 1.84 -4.66 2.66
C MET A 105 0.38 -4.92 2.31
N GLN A 106 -0.05 -4.60 1.08
CA GLN A 106 -1.40 -4.86 0.58
C GLN A 106 -1.79 -6.34 0.67
N MET A 107 -0.89 -7.23 0.28
CA MET A 107 -1.15 -8.67 0.22
C MET A 107 -0.96 -9.38 1.57
N THR A 108 -0.38 -8.72 2.57
CA THR A 108 -0.05 -9.36 3.85
C THR A 108 -0.74 -8.72 5.06
N TRP A 109 -1.23 -7.48 4.98
CA TRP A 109 -1.99 -6.82 6.04
C TRP A 109 -3.39 -7.46 6.21
N PRO A 110 -3.97 -7.49 7.45
CA PRO A 110 -5.35 -7.95 7.64
C PRO A 110 -6.34 -7.16 6.77
N GLY A 111 -7.15 -7.86 5.98
CA GLY A 111 -8.12 -7.26 5.07
C GLY A 111 -8.23 -8.03 3.74
N ALA A 112 -8.99 -7.49 2.82
CA ALA A 112 -9.16 -8.03 1.47
C ALA A 112 -8.29 -7.24 0.49
N PRO A 113 -7.16 -7.78 0.00
CA PRO A 113 -6.35 -7.12 -1.01
C PRO A 113 -7.18 -6.78 -2.24
N THR A 114 -7.22 -5.50 -2.60
CA THR A 114 -8.04 -5.01 -3.71
C THR A 114 -7.17 -4.22 -4.68
N ILE A 115 -6.94 -4.78 -5.86
CA ILE A 115 -6.11 -4.16 -6.91
C ILE A 115 -7.00 -3.29 -7.78
N TYR A 116 -6.65 -2.00 -7.89
CA TYR A 116 -7.24 -1.13 -8.89
C TYR A 116 -6.59 -1.43 -10.24
N TYR A 117 -7.41 -1.66 -11.27
CA TYR A 117 -6.91 -2.08 -12.59
C TYR A 117 -5.73 -1.23 -13.06
N GLY A 118 -4.72 -1.88 -13.60
CA GLY A 118 -3.53 -1.23 -14.14
C GLY A 118 -2.42 -0.92 -13.12
N ASP A 119 -2.67 -1.02 -11.82
CA ASP A 119 -1.60 -0.93 -10.82
C ASP A 119 -0.56 -2.03 -11.08
N GLU A 120 -1.01 -3.25 -11.34
CA GLU A 120 -0.18 -4.38 -11.70
C GLU A 120 0.62 -4.19 -13.01
N ALA A 121 0.15 -3.30 -13.87
CA ALA A 121 0.76 -2.99 -15.16
C ALA A 121 1.58 -1.68 -15.18
N GLY A 122 1.71 -1.01 -14.02
CA GLY A 122 2.50 0.21 -13.88
C GLY A 122 1.77 1.48 -14.32
N VAL A 123 0.45 1.49 -14.32
CA VAL A 123 -0.32 2.69 -14.69
C VAL A 123 -0.15 3.77 -13.63
N CYS A 124 0.28 4.94 -14.07
CA CYS A 124 0.36 6.17 -13.28
C CYS A 124 -0.83 7.08 -13.55
N GLY A 125 -1.10 8.03 -12.66
CA GLY A 125 -2.13 9.06 -12.84
C GLY A 125 -2.35 9.87 -11.58
N TRP A 126 -2.65 11.15 -11.75
CA TRP A 126 -3.12 12.04 -10.69
C TRP A 126 -4.54 11.62 -10.26
N THR A 127 -5.17 12.40 -9.42
CA THR A 127 -6.56 12.17 -9.02
C THR A 127 -7.52 12.15 -10.22
N ASP A 128 -8.78 11.76 -10.00
CA ASP A 128 -9.82 11.76 -11.02
C ASP A 128 -9.83 13.07 -11.86
N PRO A 129 -9.89 12.98 -13.20
CA PRO A 129 -10.06 11.78 -14.03
C PRO A 129 -8.75 11.11 -14.48
N ASP A 130 -7.58 11.64 -14.18
CA ASP A 130 -6.29 11.18 -14.72
C ASP A 130 -5.88 9.78 -14.22
N ASN A 131 -6.32 9.37 -13.03
CA ASN A 131 -6.13 8.01 -12.51
C ASN A 131 -6.89 6.93 -13.29
N ARG A 132 -7.81 7.30 -14.16
CA ARG A 132 -8.63 6.40 -14.99
C ARG A 132 -8.08 6.22 -16.40
N ARG A 133 -6.74 6.31 -16.56
CA ARG A 133 -6.07 6.05 -17.84
C ARG A 133 -6.39 4.66 -18.34
N THR A 134 -6.35 4.48 -19.67
CA THR A 134 -6.57 3.18 -20.30
C THR A 134 -5.50 2.17 -19.88
N TYR A 135 -5.89 0.91 -19.80
CA TYR A 135 -4.93 -0.19 -19.57
C TYR A 135 -3.92 -0.27 -20.72
N PRO A 136 -2.61 -0.42 -20.44
CA PRO A 136 -1.55 -0.32 -21.44
C PRO A 136 -1.36 -1.65 -22.21
N TRP A 137 -2.38 -2.14 -22.89
CA TRP A 137 -2.36 -3.40 -23.62
C TRP A 137 -1.15 -3.53 -24.55
N GLY A 138 -0.33 -4.57 -24.33
CA GLY A 138 0.90 -4.84 -25.08
C GLY A 138 2.10 -3.98 -24.65
N HIS A 139 1.93 -3.13 -23.63
CA HIS A 139 2.97 -2.27 -23.04
C HIS A 139 2.98 -2.33 -21.52
N GLU A 140 2.47 -3.43 -20.96
CA GLU A 140 2.40 -3.65 -19.53
C GLU A 140 3.82 -3.76 -18.92
N ASP A 141 4.00 -3.26 -17.72
CA ASP A 141 5.22 -3.50 -16.96
C ASP A 141 5.29 -4.97 -16.51
N GLN A 142 6.08 -5.75 -17.23
CA GLN A 142 6.18 -7.21 -17.03
C GLN A 142 6.87 -7.57 -15.71
N GLU A 143 7.65 -6.68 -15.13
CA GLU A 143 8.25 -6.87 -13.81
C GLU A 143 7.18 -6.78 -12.72
N LEU A 144 6.36 -5.74 -12.77
CA LEU A 144 5.26 -5.55 -11.82
C LEU A 144 4.19 -6.65 -11.95
N ILE A 145 3.87 -7.08 -13.18
CA ILE A 145 2.93 -8.20 -13.39
C ILE A 145 3.45 -9.47 -12.72
N ARG A 146 4.70 -9.84 -12.96
CA ARG A 146 5.28 -11.05 -12.34
C ARG A 146 5.30 -10.93 -10.82
N PHE A 147 5.70 -9.78 -10.30
CA PHE A 147 5.70 -9.53 -8.86
C PHE A 147 4.31 -9.70 -8.24
N HIS A 148 3.27 -9.11 -8.86
CA HIS A 148 1.88 -9.29 -8.40
C HIS A 148 1.45 -10.75 -8.46
N GLN A 149 1.79 -11.47 -9.52
CA GLN A 149 1.45 -12.90 -9.63
C GLN A 149 2.08 -13.72 -8.50
N ASP A 150 3.35 -13.48 -8.17
CA ASP A 150 4.09 -14.20 -7.13
C ASP A 150 3.53 -13.89 -5.74
N ILE A 151 3.28 -12.63 -5.42
CA ILE A 151 2.76 -12.25 -4.08
C ILE A 151 1.28 -12.65 -3.91
N ILE A 152 0.47 -12.61 -4.97
CA ILE A 152 -0.91 -13.12 -4.96
C ILE A 152 -0.91 -14.64 -4.73
N LYS A 153 0.01 -15.36 -5.36
CA LYS A 153 0.18 -16.79 -5.14
C LYS A 153 0.51 -17.07 -3.68
N LEU A 154 1.49 -16.36 -3.11
CA LEU A 154 1.83 -16.46 -1.69
C LEU A 154 0.61 -16.22 -0.80
N HIS A 155 -0.17 -15.14 -1.05
CA HIS A 155 -1.38 -14.81 -0.28
C HIS A 155 -2.40 -15.96 -0.33
N LYS A 156 -2.59 -16.58 -1.49
CA LYS A 156 -3.56 -17.69 -1.68
C LYS A 156 -3.10 -19.00 -1.05
N GLU A 157 -1.81 -19.26 -1.02
CA GLU A 157 -1.23 -20.50 -0.48
C GLU A 157 -0.99 -20.45 1.04
N CYS A 158 -0.93 -19.24 1.62
CA CYS A 158 -0.62 -19.03 3.03
C CYS A 158 -1.87 -18.69 3.83
N SER A 159 -2.40 -19.67 4.59
CA SER A 159 -3.65 -19.52 5.35
C SER A 159 -3.59 -18.39 6.38
N VAL A 160 -2.43 -18.12 6.97
CA VAL A 160 -2.26 -17.05 7.97
C VAL A 160 -2.43 -15.65 7.36
N LEU A 161 -2.22 -15.47 6.06
CA LEU A 161 -2.48 -14.21 5.38
C LEU A 161 -3.97 -13.95 5.18
N GLN A 162 -4.75 -15.02 5.04
CA GLN A 162 -6.20 -14.92 4.84
C GLN A 162 -6.95 -14.73 6.16
N ASN A 163 -6.62 -15.53 7.18
CA ASN A 163 -7.40 -15.62 8.42
C ASN A 163 -6.58 -15.50 9.70
N GLY A 164 -5.25 -15.38 9.59
CA GLY A 164 -4.35 -15.36 10.75
C GLY A 164 -4.48 -14.07 11.56
N SER A 165 -4.15 -14.18 12.83
CA SER A 165 -4.01 -13.03 13.73
C SER A 165 -2.86 -12.12 13.29
N TYR A 166 -2.83 -10.93 13.84
CA TYR A 166 -1.83 -9.90 13.57
C TYR A 166 -1.13 -9.49 14.86
N LYS A 167 0.17 -9.16 14.77
CA LYS A 167 0.94 -8.57 15.86
C LYS A 167 2.03 -7.66 15.32
N GLU A 168 2.12 -6.44 15.82
CA GLU A 168 3.28 -5.55 15.65
C GLU A 168 4.51 -6.15 16.32
N LEU A 169 5.66 -6.13 15.63
CA LEU A 169 6.93 -6.69 16.10
C LEU A 169 8.01 -5.62 16.22
N VAL A 170 8.15 -4.73 15.23
CA VAL A 170 9.16 -3.66 15.19
C VAL A 170 8.51 -2.38 14.72
N SER A 171 8.82 -1.27 15.41
CA SER A 171 8.35 0.07 15.07
C SER A 171 9.49 1.07 15.26
N GLU A 172 10.31 1.21 14.22
CA GLU A 172 11.45 2.13 14.18
C GLU A 172 11.32 3.07 12.97
N TYR A 173 12.12 4.14 12.96
CA TYR A 173 12.13 5.06 11.81
C TYR A 173 12.62 4.32 10.54
N ASN A 174 11.86 4.42 9.46
CA ASN A 174 12.05 3.71 8.18
C ASN A 174 12.05 2.18 8.27
N LEU A 175 11.71 1.59 9.41
CA LEU A 175 11.70 0.14 9.59
C LEU A 175 10.48 -0.29 10.38
N LEU A 176 9.67 -1.15 9.81
CA LEU A 176 8.58 -1.80 10.54
C LEU A 176 8.57 -3.30 10.29
N ALA A 177 8.08 -4.04 11.27
CA ALA A 177 7.80 -5.46 11.10
C ALA A 177 6.51 -5.86 11.82
N TYR A 178 5.79 -6.80 11.23
CA TYR A 178 4.62 -7.41 11.84
C TYR A 178 4.53 -8.89 11.53
N GLY A 179 3.87 -9.62 12.41
CA GLY A 179 3.58 -11.04 12.27
C GLY A 179 2.14 -11.28 11.86
N ARG A 180 1.94 -12.25 10.98
CA ARG A 180 0.65 -12.91 10.72
C ARG A 180 0.77 -14.35 11.20
N PHE A 181 -0.14 -14.82 12.00
CA PHE A 181 0.00 -16.14 12.63
C PHE A 181 -1.33 -16.79 12.97
N ASP A 182 -1.31 -18.11 13.03
CA ASP A 182 -2.36 -18.94 13.59
C ASP A 182 -1.76 -19.97 14.56
N ARG A 183 -2.42 -21.11 14.76
CA ARG A 183 -1.93 -22.17 15.66
C ARG A 183 -0.78 -22.99 15.08
N ASN A 184 -0.61 -22.98 13.77
CA ASN A 184 0.30 -23.86 13.04
C ASN A 184 1.48 -23.12 12.43
N ASP A 185 1.22 -21.90 11.93
CA ASP A 185 2.15 -21.15 11.12
C ASP A 185 2.31 -19.70 11.59
N ILE A 186 3.48 -19.15 11.30
CA ILE A 186 3.78 -17.73 11.44
C ILE A 186 4.49 -17.23 10.19
N LEU A 187 4.08 -16.06 9.71
CA LEU A 187 4.75 -15.30 8.65
C LEU A 187 5.14 -13.94 9.23
N VAL A 188 6.39 -13.57 9.06
CA VAL A 188 6.89 -12.24 9.47
C VAL A 188 7.13 -11.40 8.23
N VAL A 189 6.56 -10.21 8.22
CA VAL A 189 6.76 -9.19 7.19
C VAL A 189 7.66 -8.11 7.76
N VAL A 190 8.71 -7.77 7.02
CA VAL A 190 9.66 -6.70 7.36
C VAL A 190 9.70 -5.72 6.20
N ILE A 191 9.48 -4.45 6.47
CA ILE A 191 9.56 -3.35 5.50
C ILE A 191 10.69 -2.44 5.95
N ASN A 192 11.68 -2.25 5.08
CA ASN A 192 12.81 -1.37 5.29
C ASN A 192 12.79 -0.25 4.23
N ASN A 193 12.13 0.86 4.54
CA ASN A 193 12.01 2.04 3.67
C ASN A 193 13.24 2.96 3.78
N SER A 194 14.44 2.35 3.76
CA SER A 194 15.72 3.09 3.77
C SER A 194 16.74 2.43 2.87
N ASP A 195 17.73 3.21 2.44
CA ASP A 195 18.86 2.71 1.62
C ASP A 195 19.89 1.91 2.45
N ASP A 196 19.76 1.91 3.78
CA ASP A 196 20.70 1.27 4.69
C ASP A 196 20.30 -0.17 5.05
N GLU A 197 21.29 -1.05 5.18
CA GLU A 197 21.06 -2.37 5.78
C GLU A 197 20.67 -2.20 7.26
N ARG A 198 19.55 -2.80 7.65
CA ARG A 198 19.06 -2.77 9.03
C ARG A 198 19.06 -4.17 9.63
N ARG A 199 19.42 -4.25 10.91
CA ARG A 199 19.38 -5.50 11.68
C ARG A 199 18.30 -5.42 12.75
N VAL A 200 17.45 -6.43 12.76
CA VAL A 200 16.37 -6.59 13.75
C VAL A 200 16.74 -7.77 14.65
N SER A 201 16.70 -7.56 15.97
CA SER A 201 17.01 -8.58 16.98
C SER A 201 15.75 -8.99 17.76
#